data_13c21c7e1e536f9ea45716eb0b545b10
#
_entry.id   13c21c7e1e536f9ea45716eb0b545b10
#
_cell.length_a   1.000
_cell.length_b   1.000
_cell.length_c   1.000
_cell.angle_alpha   90.00
_cell.angle_beta   90.00
_cell.angle_gamma   90.00
#
_symmetry.space_group_name_H-M   'P 1'
#
loop_
_entity.id
_entity.type
_entity.pdbx_description
1 polymer ?
#
loop_
_entity_poly.entity_id
_entity_poly.type
_entity_poly.pdbx_seq_one_letter_code
_entity_poly.pdbx_strand_id
1 'polypeptide(L)'
;MHIAIAGNIGAGKTSLTELLAKHYGWEAHFEDVIDNPYLDDFYTHMERWSFNLQIYFLKSRFQQLLKIKNGKKTIVQDRTIYEDAHIFAPNLKAMGLMNQRDFKNYQELFELMESLIQGPDLLIYLRSSIPNLVNKIHKRGRDYENSISIDYLSRLNERYEAWTSTYDKGKIVIIDVDNLDFVENQDDLNSIIAKIDGVL
;
A
#
# COMPACT_ATOMS: atom_id res chain seq x y z
N MET A 1 -14.02 13.07 -1.52
CA MET A 1 -13.73 11.81 -2.24
C MET A 1 -12.41 11.27 -1.73
N HIS A 2 -12.31 9.96 -1.55
CA HIS A 2 -11.10 9.28 -1.10
C HIS A 2 -10.58 8.36 -2.20
N ILE A 3 -9.42 8.68 -2.76
CA ILE A 3 -8.69 7.87 -3.74
C ILE A 3 -7.54 7.19 -3.01
N ALA A 4 -7.33 5.91 -3.24
CA ALA A 4 -6.21 5.19 -2.65
C ALA A 4 -5.34 4.51 -3.71
N ILE A 5 -4.03 4.49 -3.50
CA ILE A 5 -3.08 3.84 -4.39
C ILE A 5 -2.50 2.63 -3.67
N ALA A 6 -2.77 1.44 -4.22
CA ALA A 6 -2.28 0.16 -3.75
C ALA A 6 -1.20 -0.41 -4.66
N GLY A 7 -0.37 -1.28 -4.12
CA GLY A 7 0.68 -1.97 -4.89
C GLY A 7 1.83 -2.42 -4.02
N ASN A 8 2.60 -3.36 -4.53
CA ASN A 8 3.73 -3.96 -3.81
C ASN A 8 4.84 -2.94 -3.49
N ILE A 9 5.79 -3.33 -2.68
CA ILE A 9 7.01 -2.55 -2.39
C ILE A 9 7.74 -2.31 -3.72
N GLY A 10 8.08 -1.05 -4.01
CA GLY A 10 8.73 -0.67 -5.27
C GLY A 10 7.77 -0.38 -6.45
N ALA A 11 6.45 -0.54 -6.32
CA ALA A 11 5.51 -0.32 -7.44
C ALA A 11 5.39 1.16 -7.89
N GLY A 12 5.88 2.13 -7.10
CA GLY A 12 5.83 3.56 -7.46
C GLY A 12 4.64 4.32 -6.86
N LYS A 13 3.98 3.77 -5.84
CA LYS A 13 2.81 4.39 -5.18
C LYS A 13 3.04 5.84 -4.76
N THR A 14 4.11 6.09 -4.00
CA THR A 14 4.43 7.43 -3.47
C THR A 14 4.59 8.46 -4.58
N SER A 15 5.34 8.12 -5.63
CA SER A 15 5.53 9.00 -6.80
C SER A 15 4.21 9.28 -7.50
N LEU A 16 3.36 8.26 -7.71
CA LEU A 16 2.07 8.46 -8.34
C LEU A 16 1.13 9.29 -7.44
N THR A 17 1.17 9.09 -6.12
CA THR A 17 0.41 9.91 -5.16
C THR A 17 0.76 11.40 -5.29
N GLU A 18 2.03 11.73 -5.35
CA GLU A 18 2.51 13.11 -5.54
C GLU A 18 2.05 13.70 -6.87
N LEU A 19 2.21 12.94 -7.97
CA LEU A 19 1.85 13.37 -9.32
C LEU A 19 0.35 13.60 -9.47
N LEU A 20 -0.50 12.70 -8.96
CA LEU A 20 -1.94 12.86 -9.01
C LEU A 20 -2.42 14.00 -8.10
N ALA A 21 -1.86 14.13 -6.89
CA ALA A 21 -2.16 15.24 -6.01
C ALA A 21 -1.88 16.59 -6.69
N LYS A 22 -0.73 16.71 -7.36
CA LYS A 22 -0.35 17.91 -8.13
C LYS A 22 -1.27 18.15 -9.32
N HIS A 23 -1.60 17.10 -10.09
CA HIS A 23 -2.41 17.21 -11.30
C HIS A 23 -3.84 17.65 -11.00
N TYR A 24 -4.48 17.02 -10.01
CA TYR A 24 -5.90 17.28 -9.69
C TYR A 24 -6.10 18.32 -8.58
N GLY A 25 -5.04 18.80 -7.93
CA GLY A 25 -5.15 19.66 -6.76
C GLY A 25 -5.69 18.95 -5.51
N TRP A 26 -5.48 17.62 -5.41
CA TRP A 26 -5.92 16.82 -4.27
C TRP A 26 -4.94 16.90 -3.11
N GLU A 27 -5.41 16.60 -1.90
CA GLU A 27 -4.55 16.49 -0.73
C GLU A 27 -3.89 15.11 -0.69
N ALA A 28 -2.54 15.06 -0.62
CA ALA A 28 -1.79 13.81 -0.54
C ALA A 28 -1.60 13.35 0.90
N HIS A 29 -1.88 12.08 1.16
CA HIS A 29 -1.59 11.40 2.42
C HIS A 29 -0.60 10.26 2.18
N PHE A 30 0.59 10.38 2.76
CA PHE A 30 1.68 9.42 2.59
C PHE A 30 1.74 8.41 3.72
N GLU A 31 2.39 7.28 3.43
CA GLU A 31 2.73 6.27 4.43
C GLU A 31 3.73 6.86 5.45
N ASP A 32 3.47 6.63 6.73
CA ASP A 32 4.32 7.07 7.85
C ASP A 32 5.51 6.11 8.01
N VAL A 33 6.48 6.24 7.11
CA VAL A 33 7.68 5.38 7.05
C VAL A 33 8.85 6.01 7.79
N ILE A 34 9.00 7.34 7.71
CA ILE A 34 10.20 8.06 8.19
C ILE A 34 10.31 7.97 9.72
N ASP A 35 9.19 8.16 10.42
CA ASP A 35 9.13 8.16 11.88
C ASP A 35 8.69 6.81 12.48
N ASN A 36 8.75 5.73 11.68
CA ASN A 36 8.34 4.41 12.15
C ASN A 36 9.45 3.76 12.99
N PRO A 37 9.28 3.62 14.32
CA PRO A 37 10.35 3.14 15.21
C PRO A 37 10.62 1.64 15.09
N TYR A 38 9.83 0.90 14.32
CA TYR A 38 9.92 -0.56 14.19
C TYR A 38 10.44 -1.03 12.84
N LEU A 39 10.58 -0.14 11.85
CA LEU A 39 10.81 -0.56 10.47
C LEU A 39 12.21 -1.18 10.29
N ASP A 40 13.25 -0.55 10.80
CA ASP A 40 14.63 -1.04 10.73
C ASP A 40 14.80 -2.33 11.54
N ASP A 41 14.24 -2.35 12.76
CA ASP A 41 14.23 -3.53 13.62
C ASP A 41 13.50 -4.71 12.96
N PHE A 42 12.38 -4.45 12.29
CA PHE A 42 11.63 -5.47 11.58
C PHE A 42 12.45 -6.12 10.46
N TYR A 43 13.11 -5.34 9.61
CA TYR A 43 13.93 -5.91 8.54
C TYR A 43 15.17 -6.65 9.05
N THR A 44 15.63 -6.34 10.27
CA THR A 44 16.73 -7.06 10.93
C THR A 44 16.25 -8.36 11.61
N HIS A 45 15.08 -8.34 12.26
CA HIS A 45 14.52 -9.47 13.02
C HIS A 45 13.00 -9.56 12.85
N MET A 46 12.56 -9.99 11.65
CA MET A 46 11.14 -10.00 11.25
C MET A 46 10.23 -10.71 12.25
N GLU A 47 10.60 -11.93 12.72
CA GLU A 47 9.79 -12.71 13.65
C GLU A 47 9.51 -11.94 14.96
N ARG A 48 10.53 -11.25 15.49
CA ARG A 48 10.38 -10.47 16.72
C ARG A 48 9.46 -9.26 16.56
N TRP A 49 9.54 -8.57 15.42
CA TRP A 49 8.95 -7.25 15.26
C TRP A 49 7.71 -7.20 14.36
N SER A 50 7.33 -8.31 13.72
CA SER A 50 6.19 -8.37 12.80
C SER A 50 4.89 -7.84 13.40
N PHE A 51 4.52 -8.29 14.58
CA PHE A 51 3.29 -7.84 15.24
C PHE A 51 3.35 -6.35 15.58
N ASN A 52 4.46 -5.90 16.18
CA ASN A 52 4.63 -4.49 16.57
C ASN A 52 4.55 -3.55 15.37
N LEU A 53 5.22 -3.90 14.26
CA LEU A 53 5.19 -3.13 13.03
C LEU A 53 3.78 -3.06 12.43
N GLN A 54 3.08 -4.20 12.37
CA GLN A 54 1.72 -4.26 11.82
C GLN A 54 0.72 -3.46 12.66
N ILE A 55 0.82 -3.49 13.99
CA ILE A 55 0.01 -2.65 14.88
C ILE A 55 0.32 -1.16 14.69
N TYR A 56 1.60 -0.80 14.50
CA TYR A 56 1.97 0.59 14.23
C TYR A 56 1.34 1.10 12.94
N PHE A 57 1.46 0.35 11.84
CA PHE A 57 0.83 0.73 10.57
C PHE A 57 -0.69 0.78 10.67
N LEU A 58 -1.31 -0.22 11.29
CA LEU A 58 -2.76 -0.27 11.50
C LEU A 58 -3.26 1.00 12.21
N LYS A 59 -2.59 1.39 13.31
CA LYS A 59 -2.89 2.62 14.07
C LYS A 59 -2.73 3.87 13.20
N SER A 60 -1.58 4.01 12.52
CA SER A 60 -1.27 5.21 11.72
C SER A 60 -2.29 5.39 10.59
N ARG A 61 -2.61 4.31 9.84
CA ARG A 61 -3.59 4.37 8.75
C ARG A 61 -5.01 4.62 9.26
N PHE A 62 -5.39 4.03 10.37
CA PHE A 62 -6.70 4.30 10.97
C PHE A 62 -6.84 5.77 11.36
N GLN A 63 -5.80 6.38 11.94
CA GLN A 63 -5.78 7.81 12.23
C GLN A 63 -5.92 8.68 10.97
N GLN A 64 -5.26 8.30 9.86
CA GLN A 64 -5.41 8.96 8.57
C GLN A 64 -6.86 8.86 8.07
N LEU A 65 -7.46 7.66 8.11
CA LEU A 65 -8.84 7.45 7.67
C LEU A 65 -9.87 8.23 8.49
N LEU A 66 -9.66 8.40 9.78
CA LEU A 66 -10.51 9.28 10.60
C LEU A 66 -10.39 10.75 10.18
N LYS A 67 -9.21 11.22 9.77
CA LYS A 67 -9.03 12.57 9.22
C LYS A 67 -9.73 12.70 7.86
N ILE A 68 -9.58 11.70 6.99
CA ILE A 68 -10.23 11.64 5.66
C ILE A 68 -11.75 11.69 5.82
N LYS A 69 -12.32 10.87 6.69
CA LYS A 69 -13.77 10.83 6.97
C LYS A 69 -14.34 12.18 7.39
N ASN A 70 -13.58 12.94 8.16
CA ASN A 70 -14.00 14.26 8.68
C ASN A 70 -13.63 15.42 7.74
N GLY A 71 -12.85 15.16 6.69
CA GLY A 71 -12.40 16.14 5.71
C GLY A 71 -13.45 16.45 4.65
N LYS A 72 -13.30 17.60 3.98
CA LYS A 72 -14.17 18.02 2.85
C LYS A 72 -13.45 17.98 1.49
N LYS A 73 -12.15 17.77 1.49
CA LYS A 73 -11.33 17.75 0.29
C LYS A 73 -11.28 16.35 -0.32
N THR A 74 -10.97 16.28 -1.61
CA THR A 74 -10.55 15.04 -2.23
C THR A 74 -9.13 14.73 -1.80
N ILE A 75 -8.90 13.48 -1.39
CA ILE A 75 -7.63 12.99 -0.86
C ILE A 75 -7.14 11.83 -1.71
N VAL A 76 -5.84 11.81 -2.01
CA VAL A 76 -5.14 10.65 -2.54
C VAL A 76 -4.21 10.08 -1.49
N GLN A 77 -4.38 8.81 -1.15
CA GLN A 77 -3.66 8.11 -0.08
C GLN A 77 -2.69 7.07 -0.65
N ASP A 78 -1.42 7.13 -0.23
CA ASP A 78 -0.42 6.09 -0.50
C ASP A 78 -0.60 4.95 0.48
N ARG A 79 -1.12 3.82 -0.01
CA ARG A 79 -1.41 2.58 0.71
C ARG A 79 -2.59 2.69 1.68
N THR A 80 -3.35 1.62 1.79
CA THR A 80 -4.55 1.52 2.61
C THR A 80 -4.36 0.60 3.81
N ILE A 81 -5.26 0.72 4.80
CA ILE A 81 -5.37 -0.21 5.92
C ILE A 81 -5.73 -1.64 5.46
N TYR A 82 -6.40 -1.77 4.31
CA TYR A 82 -6.79 -3.06 3.73
C TYR A 82 -5.59 -3.88 3.26
N GLU A 83 -4.53 -3.22 2.75
CA GLU A 83 -3.30 -3.91 2.35
C GLU A 83 -2.58 -4.52 3.56
N ASP A 84 -2.56 -3.81 4.70
CA ASP A 84 -1.99 -4.37 5.95
C ASP A 84 -2.74 -5.62 6.38
N ALA A 85 -4.08 -5.58 6.36
CA ALA A 85 -4.94 -6.65 6.86
C ALA A 85 -5.05 -7.85 5.90
N HIS A 86 -5.06 -7.63 4.60
CA HIS A 86 -5.30 -8.68 3.61
C HIS A 86 -4.01 -9.21 2.95
N ILE A 87 -2.91 -8.45 3.01
CA ILE A 87 -1.66 -8.78 2.32
C ILE A 87 -0.51 -8.97 3.31
N PHE A 88 -0.12 -7.91 4.05
CA PHE A 88 1.10 -7.95 4.87
C PHE A 88 0.97 -8.85 6.09
N ALA A 89 -0.01 -8.65 6.96
CA ALA A 89 -0.17 -9.45 8.17
C ALA A 89 -0.44 -10.94 7.86
N PRO A 90 -1.33 -11.31 6.89
CA PRO A 90 -1.48 -12.69 6.47
C PRO A 90 -0.22 -13.30 5.86
N ASN A 91 0.60 -12.52 5.15
CA ASN A 91 1.87 -12.99 4.63
C ASN A 91 2.85 -13.32 5.75
N LEU A 92 3.00 -12.44 6.73
CA LEU A 92 3.86 -12.67 7.89
C LEU A 92 3.43 -13.90 8.69
N LYS A 93 2.12 -14.10 8.87
CA LYS A 93 1.57 -15.31 9.49
C LYS A 93 1.89 -16.56 8.69
N ALA A 94 1.70 -16.55 7.36
CA ALA A 94 1.97 -17.71 6.50
C ALA A 94 3.46 -18.07 6.43
N MET A 95 4.34 -17.10 6.61
CA MET A 95 5.80 -17.31 6.69
C MET A 95 6.27 -17.75 8.09
N GLY A 96 5.39 -17.87 9.09
CA GLY A 96 5.75 -18.19 10.46
C GLY A 96 6.38 -17.03 11.25
N LEU A 97 6.39 -15.82 10.67
CA LEU A 97 6.96 -14.60 11.25
C LEU A 97 6.00 -13.87 12.21
N MET A 98 4.73 -14.29 12.23
CA MET A 98 3.72 -13.86 13.18
C MET A 98 2.98 -15.10 13.68
N ASN A 99 2.91 -15.31 14.99
CA ASN A 99 2.23 -16.47 15.53
C ASN A 99 0.69 -16.35 15.41
N GLN A 100 -0.01 -17.47 15.59
CA GLN A 100 -1.47 -17.55 15.41
C GLN A 100 -2.25 -16.63 16.38
N ARG A 101 -1.79 -16.51 17.63
CA ARG A 101 -2.45 -15.68 18.65
C ARG A 101 -2.34 -14.20 18.32
N ASP A 102 -1.15 -13.73 17.92
CA ASP A 102 -0.91 -12.35 17.56
C ASP A 102 -1.64 -11.97 16.28
N PHE A 103 -1.64 -12.87 15.29
CA PHE A 103 -2.40 -12.66 14.05
C PHE A 103 -3.90 -12.55 14.31
N LYS A 104 -4.48 -13.43 15.16
CA LYS A 104 -5.89 -13.35 15.53
C LYS A 104 -6.23 -12.02 16.22
N ASN A 105 -5.42 -11.60 17.17
CA ASN A 105 -5.60 -10.31 17.87
C ASN A 105 -5.52 -9.12 16.89
N TYR A 106 -4.60 -9.18 15.92
CA TYR A 106 -4.49 -8.19 14.85
C TYR A 106 -5.77 -8.14 14.00
N GLN A 107 -6.28 -9.30 13.58
CA GLN A 107 -7.51 -9.37 12.77
C GLN A 107 -8.73 -8.81 13.51
N GLU A 108 -8.93 -9.20 14.77
CA GLU A 108 -10.05 -8.71 15.58
C GLU A 108 -9.99 -7.18 15.76
N LEU A 109 -8.78 -6.63 15.94
CA LEU A 109 -8.58 -5.19 16.02
C LEU A 109 -8.88 -4.49 14.68
N PHE A 110 -8.41 -5.07 13.55
CA PHE A 110 -8.73 -4.56 12.22
C PHE A 110 -10.23 -4.55 11.95
N GLU A 111 -10.95 -5.65 12.22
CA GLU A 111 -12.39 -5.78 12.03
C GLU A 111 -13.16 -4.72 12.84
N LEU A 112 -12.75 -4.47 14.08
CA LEU A 112 -13.32 -3.40 14.89
C LEU A 112 -13.09 -2.02 14.24
N MET A 113 -11.88 -1.73 13.79
CA MET A 113 -11.55 -0.47 13.13
C MET A 113 -12.28 -0.32 11.78
N GLU A 114 -12.35 -1.39 10.99
CA GLU A 114 -13.04 -1.41 9.70
C GLU A 114 -14.53 -1.05 9.86
N SER A 115 -15.19 -1.52 10.92
CA SER A 115 -16.60 -1.21 11.19
C SER A 115 -16.88 0.30 11.39
N LEU A 116 -15.84 1.10 11.63
CA LEU A 116 -15.92 2.54 11.91
C LEU A 116 -15.55 3.43 10.71
N ILE A 117 -15.06 2.85 9.63
CA ILE A 117 -14.55 3.55 8.45
C ILE A 117 -15.28 3.11 7.18
N GLN A 118 -15.02 3.82 6.09
CA GLN A 118 -15.46 3.46 4.75
C GLN A 118 -14.24 3.18 3.87
N GLY A 119 -14.39 2.28 2.91
CA GLY A 119 -13.38 2.06 1.89
C GLY A 119 -13.17 3.28 0.99
N PRO A 120 -12.09 3.31 0.19
CA PRO A 120 -11.89 4.37 -0.78
C PRO A 120 -12.95 4.35 -1.87
N ASP A 121 -13.34 5.52 -2.37
CA ASP A 121 -14.25 5.66 -3.50
C ASP A 121 -13.64 5.03 -4.77
N LEU A 122 -12.31 5.13 -4.91
CA LEU A 122 -11.54 4.53 -5.97
C LEU A 122 -10.22 3.97 -5.43
N LEU A 123 -9.96 2.69 -5.72
CA LEU A 123 -8.66 2.05 -5.51
C LEU A 123 -7.90 1.98 -6.84
N ILE A 124 -6.70 2.51 -6.88
CA ILE A 124 -5.76 2.42 -8.00
C ILE A 124 -4.72 1.35 -7.64
N TYR A 125 -4.78 0.18 -8.27
CA TYR A 125 -3.80 -0.87 -8.06
C TYR A 125 -2.69 -0.81 -9.10
N LEU A 126 -1.45 -0.57 -8.64
CA LEU A 126 -0.24 -0.62 -9.48
C LEU A 126 0.28 -2.06 -9.53
N ARG A 127 -0.06 -2.75 -10.62
CA ARG A 127 0.45 -4.10 -10.90
C ARG A 127 1.85 -4.01 -11.46
N SER A 128 2.78 -4.79 -10.90
CA SER A 128 4.16 -4.83 -11.38
C SER A 128 4.77 -6.21 -11.22
N SER A 129 5.63 -6.60 -12.15
CA SER A 129 6.40 -7.83 -12.09
C SER A 129 7.51 -7.78 -11.04
N ILE A 130 7.92 -8.93 -10.53
CA ILE A 130 9.00 -9.02 -9.54
C ILE A 130 10.31 -8.40 -10.04
N PRO A 131 10.78 -8.64 -11.29
CA PRO A 131 11.98 -7.99 -11.80
C PRO A 131 11.90 -6.47 -11.77
N ASN A 132 10.75 -5.89 -12.16
CA ASN A 132 10.56 -4.45 -12.15
C ASN A 132 10.55 -3.87 -10.72
N LEU A 133 9.89 -4.56 -9.77
CA LEU A 133 9.89 -4.18 -8.34
C LEU A 133 11.31 -4.17 -7.77
N VAL A 134 12.10 -5.23 -8.01
CA VAL A 134 13.49 -5.32 -7.55
C VAL A 134 14.33 -4.18 -8.12
N ASN A 135 14.21 -3.90 -9.42
CA ASN A 135 14.93 -2.80 -10.05
C ASN A 135 14.59 -1.43 -9.43
N LYS A 136 13.30 -1.18 -9.17
CA LYS A 136 12.83 0.08 -8.56
C LYS A 136 13.25 0.21 -7.10
N ILE A 137 13.26 -0.89 -6.34
CA ILE A 137 13.77 -0.95 -4.95
C ILE A 137 15.27 -0.61 -4.94
N HIS A 138 16.07 -1.23 -5.78
CA HIS A 138 17.51 -0.93 -5.88
C HIS A 138 17.77 0.52 -6.31
N LYS A 139 17.03 1.04 -7.31
CA LYS A 139 17.16 2.44 -7.76
C LYS A 139 16.84 3.44 -6.63
N ARG A 140 15.86 3.10 -5.76
CA ARG A 140 15.48 3.93 -4.60
C ARG A 140 16.53 3.94 -3.49
N GLY A 141 17.25 2.83 -3.26
CA GLY A 141 18.44 2.75 -2.41
C GLY A 141 18.19 2.96 -0.92
N ARG A 142 17.07 2.48 -0.37
CA ARG A 142 16.82 2.49 1.07
C ARG A 142 17.55 1.33 1.73
N ASP A 143 18.43 1.58 2.70
CA ASP A 143 19.32 0.58 3.30
C ASP A 143 18.57 -0.64 3.87
N TYR A 144 17.47 -0.43 4.59
CA TYR A 144 16.69 -1.52 5.16
C TYR A 144 15.98 -2.41 4.12
N GLU A 145 15.76 -1.90 2.90
CA GLU A 145 15.15 -2.67 1.81
C GLU A 145 16.10 -3.65 1.15
N ASN A 146 17.41 -3.52 1.35
CA ASN A 146 18.42 -4.45 0.81
C ASN A 146 18.25 -5.89 1.33
N SER A 147 17.58 -6.08 2.46
CA SER A 147 17.28 -7.39 3.05
C SER A 147 15.99 -8.04 2.53
N ILE A 148 15.22 -7.35 1.69
CA ILE A 148 13.96 -7.87 1.13
C ILE A 148 14.26 -9.00 0.16
N SER A 149 13.82 -10.24 0.47
CA SER A 149 13.99 -11.38 -0.41
C SER A 149 13.01 -11.37 -1.58
N ILE A 150 13.42 -11.98 -2.70
CA ILE A 150 12.54 -12.19 -3.87
C ILE A 150 11.32 -13.04 -3.48
N ASP A 151 11.49 -14.05 -2.62
CA ASP A 151 10.37 -14.88 -2.11
C ASP A 151 9.35 -14.03 -1.37
N TYR A 152 9.80 -13.09 -0.50
CA TYR A 152 8.89 -12.18 0.19
C TYR A 152 8.08 -11.31 -0.79
N LEU A 153 8.73 -10.70 -1.78
CA LEU A 153 8.06 -9.88 -2.79
C LEU A 153 7.08 -10.70 -3.64
N SER A 154 7.45 -11.94 -4.01
CA SER A 154 6.60 -12.83 -4.80
C SER A 154 5.33 -13.19 -4.04
N ARG A 155 5.44 -13.58 -2.77
CA ARG A 155 4.29 -13.88 -1.90
C ARG A 155 3.36 -12.68 -1.72
N LEU A 156 3.93 -11.48 -1.57
CA LEU A 156 3.12 -10.26 -1.54
C LEU A 156 2.38 -10.05 -2.87
N ASN A 157 3.05 -10.23 -4.02
CA ASN A 157 2.42 -10.06 -5.34
C ASN A 157 1.24 -11.03 -5.53
N GLU A 158 1.41 -12.31 -5.19
CA GLU A 158 0.33 -13.31 -5.24
C GLU A 158 -0.88 -12.87 -4.40
N ARG A 159 -0.62 -12.32 -3.20
CA ARG A 159 -1.69 -11.81 -2.34
C ARG A 159 -2.36 -10.57 -2.89
N TYR A 160 -1.61 -9.67 -3.53
CA TYR A 160 -2.19 -8.51 -4.22
C TYR A 160 -3.13 -8.95 -5.34
N GLU A 161 -2.72 -9.88 -6.21
CA GLU A 161 -3.57 -10.41 -7.28
C GLU A 161 -4.83 -11.08 -6.73
N ALA A 162 -4.70 -11.91 -5.69
CA ALA A 162 -5.84 -12.55 -5.05
C ALA A 162 -6.81 -11.52 -4.41
N TRP A 163 -6.30 -10.55 -3.67
CA TRP A 163 -7.11 -9.52 -3.02
C TRP A 163 -7.82 -8.62 -4.02
N THR A 164 -7.10 -8.13 -5.03
CA THR A 164 -7.68 -7.20 -6.02
C THR A 164 -8.71 -7.88 -6.92
N SER A 165 -8.61 -9.20 -7.15
CA SER A 165 -9.61 -9.97 -7.91
C SER A 165 -10.96 -10.09 -7.19
N THR A 166 -10.99 -9.92 -5.88
CA THR A 166 -12.20 -10.01 -5.02
C THR A 166 -12.52 -8.70 -4.31
N TYR A 167 -11.90 -7.59 -4.72
CA TYR A 167 -12.09 -6.30 -4.07
C TYR A 167 -13.51 -5.77 -4.22
N ASP A 168 -14.16 -5.47 -3.10
CA ASP A 168 -15.58 -5.08 -3.01
C ASP A 168 -15.83 -3.76 -2.23
N LYS A 169 -14.77 -3.05 -1.82
CA LYS A 169 -14.90 -1.86 -0.95
C LYS A 169 -15.11 -0.55 -1.73
N GLY A 170 -15.10 -0.59 -3.06
CA GLY A 170 -15.27 0.56 -3.92
C GLY A 170 -14.90 0.24 -5.37
N LYS A 171 -14.84 1.26 -6.23
CA LYS A 171 -14.33 1.08 -7.59
C LYS A 171 -12.84 0.71 -7.56
N ILE A 172 -12.39 -0.08 -8.53
CA ILE A 172 -10.98 -0.40 -8.71
C ILE A 172 -10.54 -0.16 -10.15
N VAL A 173 -9.35 0.41 -10.32
CA VAL A 173 -8.64 0.47 -11.60
C VAL A 173 -7.28 -0.19 -11.45
N ILE A 174 -6.96 -1.11 -12.35
CA ILE A 174 -5.67 -1.82 -12.36
C ILE A 174 -4.79 -1.22 -13.45
N ILE A 175 -3.59 -0.79 -13.07
CA ILE A 175 -2.60 -0.19 -13.97
C ILE A 175 -1.35 -1.06 -13.95
N ASP A 176 -1.04 -1.69 -15.09
CA ASP A 176 0.23 -2.37 -15.29
C ASP A 176 1.32 -1.32 -15.52
N VAL A 177 2.35 -1.32 -14.65
CA VAL A 177 3.40 -0.31 -14.64
C VAL A 177 4.76 -0.83 -15.08
N ASP A 178 4.82 -2.04 -15.64
CA ASP A 178 6.10 -2.65 -16.04
C ASP A 178 6.79 -1.89 -17.17
N ASN A 179 5.99 -1.35 -18.09
CA ASN A 179 6.47 -0.62 -19.25
C ASN A 179 6.22 0.89 -19.17
N LEU A 180 5.92 1.40 -17.96
CA LEU A 180 5.63 2.82 -17.74
C LEU A 180 6.71 3.47 -16.88
N ASP A 181 7.22 4.61 -17.32
CA ASP A 181 8.03 5.53 -16.53
C ASP A 181 7.29 6.86 -16.31
N PHE A 182 6.19 6.79 -15.58
CA PHE A 182 5.32 7.94 -15.32
C PHE A 182 5.97 9.05 -14.47
N VAL A 183 7.20 8.84 -13.99
CA VAL A 183 7.97 9.86 -13.25
C VAL A 183 8.74 10.74 -14.24
N GLU A 184 9.40 10.13 -15.22
CA GLU A 184 10.24 10.85 -16.19
C GLU A 184 9.53 11.08 -17.54
N ASN A 185 8.49 10.30 -17.86
CA ASN A 185 7.76 10.38 -19.13
C ASN A 185 6.33 10.89 -18.91
N GLN A 186 6.05 12.08 -19.43
CA GLN A 186 4.74 12.72 -19.31
C GLN A 186 3.63 11.97 -20.07
N ASP A 187 3.93 11.30 -21.18
CA ASP A 187 2.92 10.55 -21.94
C ASP A 187 2.47 9.31 -21.16
N ASP A 188 3.38 8.66 -20.44
CA ASP A 188 3.03 7.55 -19.55
C ASP A 188 2.13 8.03 -18.41
N LEU A 189 2.45 9.17 -17.80
CA LEU A 189 1.59 9.77 -16.77
C LEU A 189 0.21 10.13 -17.33
N ASN A 190 0.15 10.74 -18.51
CA ASN A 190 -1.11 11.10 -19.19
C ASN A 190 -1.96 9.86 -19.47
N SER A 191 -1.34 8.74 -19.84
CA SER A 191 -2.06 7.47 -20.05
C SER A 191 -2.71 6.94 -18.78
N ILE A 192 -2.04 7.09 -17.63
CA ILE A 192 -2.57 6.74 -16.29
C ILE A 192 -3.73 7.65 -15.93
N ILE A 193 -3.56 8.97 -16.09
CA ILE A 193 -4.59 9.97 -15.83
C ILE A 193 -5.85 9.68 -16.64
N ALA A 194 -5.72 9.41 -17.95
CA ALA A 194 -6.85 9.09 -18.81
C ALA A 194 -7.64 7.84 -18.37
N LYS A 195 -6.95 6.82 -17.82
CA LYS A 195 -7.62 5.63 -17.23
C LYS A 195 -8.37 5.98 -15.94
N ILE A 196 -7.82 6.88 -15.12
CA ILE A 196 -8.44 7.33 -13.88
C ILE A 196 -9.67 8.18 -14.18
N ASP A 197 -9.57 9.13 -15.12
CA ASP A 197 -10.68 9.99 -15.56
C ASP A 197 -11.87 9.18 -16.09
N GLY A 198 -11.59 8.05 -16.76
CA GLY A 198 -12.63 7.15 -17.27
C GLY A 198 -13.42 6.41 -16.18
N VAL A 199 -12.98 6.46 -14.92
CA VAL A 199 -13.60 5.76 -13.78
C VAL A 199 -14.16 6.75 -12.74
N LEU A 200 -13.62 7.97 -12.65
CA LEU A 200 -14.12 9.04 -11.77
C LEU A 200 -15.51 9.51 -12.19
#